data_79760c2b678f7cc93d264a5c9bbbd12e
#
_entry.id   79760c2b678f7cc93d264a5c9bbbd12e
#
_cell.length_a   1.000
_cell.length_b   1.000
_cell.length_c   1.000
_cell.angle_alpha   90.00
_cell.angle_beta   90.00
_cell.angle_gamma   90.00
#
_symmetry.space_group_name_H-M   'P 1'
#
loop_
_entity.id
_entity.type
_entity.pdbx_description
1 polymer ?
#
loop_
_entity_poly.entity_id
_entity_poly.type
_entity_poly.pdbx_seq_one_letter_code
_entity_poly.pdbx_strand_id
1 'polypeptide(L)'
;EQWQKIKTEESSIYNWEDTSTYVKKPPFFDNLSDEPEGFKEIKDARPLLILGDSVTTDHISPAGSIQKESPTGEYFMKHQILPKDYNSYGSRRGNHEVMMRGTFANIRIRNEMAPGTEGGFTKLYPEEKVMPVYDAVVEYKKRGTDLVVIGGKEYGTGSSRDWAAK
;
A
#
# COMPACT_ATOMS: atom_id res chain seq x y z
N GLU A 1 -16.15 30.87 9.80
CA GLU A 1 -17.59 30.71 10.08
C GLU A 1 -18.09 29.27 9.93
N GLN A 2 -17.62 28.49 8.93
CA GLN A 2 -18.03 27.08 8.81
C GLN A 2 -17.36 26.18 9.86
N TRP A 3 -16.11 26.43 10.21
CA TRP A 3 -15.38 25.71 11.25
C TRP A 3 -16.06 25.79 12.63
N GLN A 4 -16.68 26.93 12.94
CA GLN A 4 -17.38 27.14 14.21
C GLN A 4 -18.68 26.36 14.33
N LYS A 5 -19.18 25.81 13.22
CA LYS A 5 -20.41 24.98 13.19
C LYS A 5 -20.13 23.49 13.40
N ILE A 6 -18.87 23.08 13.36
CA ILE A 6 -18.48 21.71 13.60
C ILE A 6 -18.59 21.43 15.09
N LYS A 7 -19.53 20.58 15.45
CA LYS A 7 -19.64 20.07 16.81
C LYS A 7 -18.58 19.01 17.01
N THR A 8 -17.68 19.23 17.94
CA THR A 8 -16.69 18.23 18.37
C THR A 8 -17.05 17.80 19.79
N GLU A 9 -17.05 16.50 20.02
CA GLU A 9 -17.13 15.96 21.38
C GLU A 9 -15.73 16.01 22.00
N GLU A 10 -15.64 16.49 23.24
CA GLU A 10 -14.40 16.42 24.00
C GLU A 10 -14.11 14.95 24.33
N SER A 11 -13.05 14.41 23.78
CA SER A 11 -12.61 13.06 24.04
C SER A 11 -11.08 13.01 24.10
N SER A 12 -10.53 12.20 25.00
CA SER A 12 -9.10 11.95 25.09
C SER A 12 -8.58 10.99 24.01
N ILE A 13 -9.48 10.31 23.32
CA ILE A 13 -9.17 9.37 22.24
C ILE A 13 -10.01 9.68 21.01
N TYR A 14 -9.47 9.35 19.84
CA TYR A 14 -10.21 9.48 18.59
C TYR A 14 -11.25 8.37 18.44
N ASN A 15 -12.48 8.74 18.17
CA ASN A 15 -13.56 7.79 17.86
C ASN A 15 -13.46 7.36 16.40
N TRP A 16 -13.01 6.14 16.19
CA TRP A 16 -12.87 5.56 14.85
C TRP A 16 -14.24 5.21 14.29
N GLU A 17 -14.49 5.61 13.05
CA GLU A 17 -15.71 5.27 12.31
C GLU A 17 -15.40 4.17 11.29
N ASP A 18 -15.90 2.97 11.52
CA ASP A 18 -15.60 1.79 10.68
C ASP A 18 -16.13 1.93 9.25
N THR A 19 -17.18 2.72 9.05
CA THR A 19 -17.76 2.99 7.72
C THR A 19 -16.98 4.02 6.92
N SER A 20 -16.10 4.79 7.56
CA SER A 20 -15.29 5.80 6.87
C SER A 20 -14.36 5.16 5.84
N THR A 21 -14.34 5.74 4.64
CA THR A 21 -13.38 5.36 3.57
C THR A 21 -12.24 6.36 3.41
N TYR A 22 -12.19 7.41 4.25
CA TYR A 22 -11.12 8.41 4.30
C TYR A 22 -10.15 8.20 5.46
N VAL A 23 -10.67 7.84 6.63
CA VAL A 23 -9.87 7.64 7.84
C VAL A 23 -10.25 6.31 8.46
N LYS A 24 -9.27 5.43 8.62
CA LYS A 24 -9.46 4.12 9.25
C LYS A 24 -8.41 3.87 10.32
N LYS A 25 -8.80 3.16 11.37
CA LYS A 25 -7.86 2.69 12.38
C LYS A 25 -6.82 1.80 11.71
N PRO A 26 -5.53 2.16 11.74
CA PRO A 26 -4.49 1.34 11.15
C PRO A 26 -4.13 0.16 12.08
N PRO A 27 -3.77 -1.01 11.53
CA PRO A 27 -3.43 -2.19 12.32
C PRO A 27 -1.98 -2.22 12.83
N PHE A 28 -1.19 -1.17 12.59
CA PHE A 28 0.25 -1.18 12.79
C PHE A 28 0.69 -1.34 14.26
N PHE A 29 -0.21 -1.03 15.19
CA PHE A 29 0.03 -1.15 16.62
C PHE A 29 -0.76 -2.31 17.24
N ASP A 30 -1.49 -3.08 16.46
CA ASP A 30 -2.22 -4.23 16.95
C ASP A 30 -1.18 -5.32 17.34
N ASN A 31 -1.30 -5.82 18.57
CA ASN A 31 -0.39 -6.84 19.13
C ASN A 31 1.08 -6.38 19.29
N LEU A 32 1.31 -5.07 19.40
CA LEU A 32 2.63 -4.56 19.71
C LEU A 32 3.01 -4.98 21.14
N SER A 33 4.17 -5.60 21.30
CA SER A 33 4.72 -5.93 22.62
C SER A 33 5.39 -4.71 23.26
N ASP A 34 5.43 -4.66 24.59
CA ASP A 34 6.11 -3.59 25.32
C ASP A 34 7.64 -3.63 25.12
N GLU A 35 8.17 -4.81 24.81
CA GLU A 35 9.59 -4.99 24.53
C GLU A 35 9.80 -5.26 23.03
N PRO A 36 10.82 -4.65 22.42
CA PRO A 36 11.13 -4.90 21.02
C PRO A 36 11.47 -6.38 20.79
N GLU A 37 10.83 -6.97 19.79
CA GLU A 37 11.22 -8.30 19.33
C GLU A 37 12.63 -8.22 18.72
N GLY A 38 13.50 -9.17 19.08
CA GLY A 38 14.82 -9.31 18.46
C GLY A 38 14.72 -9.66 16.97
N PHE A 39 15.86 -9.64 16.28
CA PHE A 39 15.93 -10.05 14.88
C PHE A 39 15.53 -11.51 14.72
N LYS A 40 14.61 -11.75 13.79
CA LYS A 40 14.21 -13.11 13.37
C LYS A 40 14.95 -13.48 12.10
N GLU A 41 15.36 -14.74 12.00
CA GLU A 41 15.91 -15.25 10.74
C GLU A 41 14.80 -15.30 9.68
N ILE A 42 15.10 -14.77 8.49
CA ILE A 42 14.20 -14.83 7.34
C ILE A 42 14.56 -16.07 6.53
N LYS A 43 13.63 -17.00 6.42
CA LYS A 43 13.80 -18.27 5.68
C LYS A 43 12.80 -18.37 4.54
N ASP A 44 13.27 -18.91 3.42
CA ASP A 44 12.42 -19.24 2.26
C ASP A 44 11.59 -18.06 1.71
N ALA A 45 12.02 -16.82 1.97
CA ALA A 45 11.35 -15.64 1.44
C ALA A 45 11.38 -15.61 -0.09
N ARG A 46 10.29 -15.13 -0.69
CA ARG A 46 10.17 -14.96 -2.14
C ARG A 46 10.39 -13.52 -2.54
N PRO A 47 11.09 -13.25 -3.65
CA PRO A 47 11.12 -11.91 -4.20
C PRO A 47 9.71 -11.52 -4.68
N LEU A 48 9.24 -10.37 -4.21
CA LEU A 48 8.01 -9.76 -4.69
C LEU A 48 8.29 -8.85 -5.89
N LEU A 49 9.40 -8.12 -5.82
CA LEU A 49 9.85 -7.19 -6.84
C LEU A 49 11.37 -7.27 -6.98
N ILE A 50 11.85 -7.22 -8.20
CA ILE A 50 13.26 -6.97 -8.54
C ILE A 50 13.27 -5.70 -9.38
N LEU A 51 13.85 -4.65 -8.82
CA LEU A 51 13.80 -3.29 -9.35
C LEU A 51 15.21 -2.80 -9.68
N GLY A 52 15.33 -2.01 -10.74
CA GLY A 52 16.56 -1.33 -11.08
C GLY A 52 16.92 -0.17 -10.15
N ASP A 53 17.86 0.66 -10.59
CA ASP A 53 18.35 1.83 -9.86
C ASP A 53 17.31 2.95 -9.78
N SER A 54 17.48 3.85 -8.82
CA SER A 54 16.74 5.11 -8.68
C SER A 54 15.22 4.96 -8.52
N VAL A 55 14.77 3.91 -7.86
CA VAL A 55 13.38 3.77 -7.43
C VAL A 55 13.17 4.59 -6.17
N THR A 56 12.57 5.77 -6.32
CA THR A 56 12.40 6.75 -5.25
C THR A 56 11.17 6.47 -4.38
N THR A 57 11.06 7.18 -3.26
CA THR A 57 9.88 7.15 -2.40
C THR A 57 8.58 7.52 -3.13
N ASP A 58 8.66 8.30 -4.22
CA ASP A 58 7.50 8.64 -5.05
C ASP A 58 7.04 7.48 -5.95
N HIS A 59 7.91 6.51 -6.20
CA HIS A 59 7.54 5.27 -6.89
C HIS A 59 6.93 4.24 -5.93
N ILE A 60 7.42 4.21 -4.69
CA ILE A 60 6.98 3.26 -3.66
C ILE A 60 5.62 3.68 -3.10
N SER A 61 5.52 4.93 -2.63
CA SER A 61 4.29 5.47 -2.04
C SER A 61 3.27 5.82 -3.12
N PRO A 62 2.01 5.43 -2.99
CA PRO A 62 1.01 5.77 -3.99
C PRO A 62 0.72 7.27 -4.03
N ALA A 63 0.55 7.80 -5.23
CA ALA A 63 0.22 9.21 -5.48
C ALA A 63 -0.69 9.34 -6.70
N GLY A 64 -1.34 10.50 -6.83
CA GLY A 64 -2.19 10.81 -7.98
C GLY A 64 -3.56 10.15 -7.95
N SER A 65 -4.16 10.01 -9.12
CA SER A 65 -5.52 9.49 -9.31
C SER A 65 -5.56 7.98 -9.10
N ILE A 66 -6.70 7.52 -8.58
CA ILE A 66 -6.98 6.10 -8.36
C ILE A 66 -7.69 5.55 -9.60
N GLN A 67 -7.10 4.53 -10.20
CA GLN A 67 -7.64 3.90 -11.40
C GLN A 67 -8.78 2.94 -11.04
N LYS A 68 -9.81 2.89 -11.87
CA LYS A 68 -10.97 2.03 -11.65
C LYS A 68 -10.58 0.55 -11.71
N GLU A 69 -9.75 0.19 -12.68
CA GLU A 69 -9.26 -1.17 -12.91
C GLU A 69 -7.99 -1.46 -12.09
N SER A 70 -8.03 -1.13 -10.79
CA SER A 70 -6.93 -1.37 -9.86
C SER A 70 -7.43 -2.03 -8.59
N PRO A 71 -6.58 -2.66 -7.78
CA PRO A 71 -6.98 -3.19 -6.47
C PRO A 71 -7.66 -2.15 -5.58
N THR A 72 -7.27 -0.87 -5.67
CA THR A 72 -7.93 0.23 -4.95
C THR A 72 -9.31 0.53 -5.53
N GLY A 73 -9.45 0.53 -6.85
CA GLY A 73 -10.74 0.73 -7.52
C GLY A 73 -11.73 -0.38 -7.15
N GLU A 74 -11.29 -1.62 -7.11
CA GLU A 74 -12.11 -2.76 -6.65
C GLU A 74 -12.53 -2.62 -5.19
N TYR A 75 -11.62 -2.16 -4.33
CA TYR A 75 -11.93 -1.85 -2.94
C TYR A 75 -13.06 -0.82 -2.84
N PHE A 76 -12.99 0.25 -3.61
CA PHE A 76 -14.02 1.28 -3.61
C PHE A 76 -15.36 0.78 -4.15
N MET A 77 -15.34 -0.01 -5.23
CA MET A 77 -16.58 -0.61 -5.74
C MET A 77 -17.27 -1.50 -4.70
N LYS A 78 -16.50 -2.29 -3.94
CA LYS A 78 -17.04 -3.09 -2.82
C LYS A 78 -17.64 -2.23 -1.70
N HIS A 79 -17.17 -1.00 -1.54
CA HIS A 79 -17.73 -0.01 -0.60
C HIS A 79 -18.76 0.92 -1.25
N GLN A 80 -19.24 0.60 -2.46
CA GLN A 80 -20.27 1.35 -3.18
C GLN A 80 -19.87 2.80 -3.50
N ILE A 81 -18.56 3.09 -3.58
CA ILE A 81 -18.03 4.38 -3.99
C ILE A 81 -17.91 4.41 -5.49
N LEU A 82 -18.51 5.41 -6.12
CA LEU A 82 -18.46 5.56 -7.58
C LEU A 82 -17.11 6.13 -8.04
N PRO A 83 -16.66 5.81 -9.28
CA PRO A 83 -15.38 6.30 -9.81
C PRO A 83 -15.20 7.83 -9.72
N LYS A 84 -16.26 8.60 -9.90
CA LYS A 84 -16.24 10.07 -9.78
C LYS A 84 -15.91 10.56 -8.36
N ASP A 85 -16.11 9.71 -7.36
CA ASP A 85 -15.96 10.01 -5.93
C ASP A 85 -14.68 9.36 -5.34
N TYR A 86 -13.84 8.70 -6.16
CA TYR A 86 -12.61 8.06 -5.71
C TYR A 86 -11.62 9.06 -5.12
N ASN A 87 -11.55 10.27 -5.72
CA ASN A 87 -10.58 11.28 -5.38
C ASN A 87 -9.14 10.78 -5.66
N SER A 88 -8.15 11.17 -4.85
CA SER A 88 -6.76 10.80 -5.03
C SER A 88 -6.21 10.01 -3.84
N TYR A 89 -5.11 9.31 -4.04
CA TYR A 89 -4.39 8.65 -2.94
C TYR A 89 -4.02 9.65 -1.83
N GLY A 90 -3.61 10.86 -2.17
CA GLY A 90 -3.30 11.90 -1.19
C GLY A 90 -4.48 12.28 -0.30
N SER A 91 -5.69 12.35 -0.87
CA SER A 91 -6.91 12.62 -0.11
C SER A 91 -7.33 11.45 0.78
N ARG A 92 -6.93 10.25 0.44
CA ARG A 92 -7.25 9.00 1.14
C ARG A 92 -6.11 8.50 2.04
N ARG A 93 -5.07 9.28 2.24
CA ARG A 93 -3.86 8.87 2.99
C ARG A 93 -4.12 8.42 4.43
N GLY A 94 -5.23 8.81 5.03
CA GLY A 94 -5.67 8.35 6.34
C GLY A 94 -6.33 6.96 6.32
N ASN A 95 -6.45 6.33 5.15
CA ASN A 95 -7.00 4.99 4.99
C ASN A 95 -5.91 4.03 4.49
N HIS A 96 -5.37 3.23 5.40
CA HIS A 96 -4.31 2.26 5.10
C HIS A 96 -4.75 1.22 4.06
N GLU A 97 -6.02 0.85 4.01
CA GLU A 97 -6.56 -0.09 3.03
C GLU A 97 -6.42 0.43 1.58
N VAL A 98 -6.62 1.74 1.40
CA VAL A 98 -6.41 2.41 0.12
C VAL A 98 -4.92 2.48 -0.21
N MET A 99 -4.11 2.90 0.76
CA MET A 99 -2.69 3.12 0.55
C MET A 99 -1.93 1.82 0.26
N MET A 100 -2.23 0.73 0.98
CA MET A 100 -1.62 -0.58 0.73
C MET A 100 -1.85 -1.08 -0.69
N ARG A 101 -3.04 -0.86 -1.23
CA ARG A 101 -3.42 -1.29 -2.58
C ARG A 101 -2.72 -0.50 -3.68
N GLY A 102 -2.26 0.71 -3.37
CA GLY A 102 -1.54 1.57 -4.29
C GLY A 102 -0.02 1.53 -4.15
N THR A 103 0.50 0.80 -3.15
CA THR A 103 1.95 0.67 -2.96
C THR A 103 2.59 -0.03 -4.15
N PHE A 104 3.68 0.53 -4.67
CA PHE A 104 4.34 0.12 -5.91
C PHE A 104 3.47 0.19 -7.18
N ALA A 105 2.32 0.84 -7.15
CA ALA A 105 1.44 0.97 -8.32
C ALA A 105 1.81 2.12 -9.27
N ASN A 106 2.95 2.78 -9.06
CA ASN A 106 3.41 3.85 -9.94
C ASN A 106 3.67 3.33 -11.35
N ILE A 107 3.11 3.99 -12.37
CA ILE A 107 3.22 3.59 -13.77
C ILE A 107 4.67 3.54 -14.32
N ARG A 108 5.62 4.19 -13.64
CA ARG A 108 7.04 4.21 -14.03
C ARG A 108 7.82 3.02 -13.52
N ILE A 109 7.27 2.22 -12.62
CA ILE A 109 7.96 1.03 -12.10
C ILE A 109 8.14 0.01 -13.24
N ARG A 110 9.34 -0.55 -13.29
CA ARG A 110 9.69 -1.68 -14.14
C ARG A 110 10.15 -2.80 -13.23
N ASN A 111 9.37 -3.86 -13.15
CA ASN A 111 9.71 -5.03 -12.36
C ASN A 111 10.31 -6.10 -13.27
N GLU A 112 11.56 -6.46 -13.04
CA GLU A 112 12.28 -7.46 -13.83
C GLU A 112 11.66 -8.87 -13.74
N MET A 113 10.87 -9.13 -12.69
CA MET A 113 10.13 -10.39 -12.56
C MET A 113 8.93 -10.46 -13.52
N ALA A 114 8.44 -9.33 -14.01
CA ALA A 114 7.30 -9.24 -14.94
C ALA A 114 7.68 -8.43 -16.19
N PRO A 115 8.64 -8.91 -17.01
CA PRO A 115 9.12 -8.18 -18.16
C PRO A 115 7.99 -7.89 -19.14
N GLY A 116 8.03 -6.70 -19.75
CA GLY A 116 6.99 -6.25 -20.68
C GLY A 116 5.77 -5.61 -20.02
N THR A 117 5.70 -5.58 -18.69
CA THR A 117 4.69 -4.82 -17.95
C THR A 117 5.22 -3.45 -17.53
N GLU A 118 4.31 -2.51 -17.34
CA GLU A 118 4.57 -1.20 -16.74
C GLU A 118 3.69 -1.02 -15.51
N GLY A 119 4.23 -0.37 -14.48
CA GLY A 119 3.50 -0.11 -13.25
C GLY A 119 3.54 -1.24 -12.24
N GLY A 120 2.52 -1.29 -11.39
CA GLY A 120 2.46 -2.14 -10.20
C GLY A 120 2.11 -3.59 -10.46
N PHE A 121 2.86 -4.27 -11.33
CA PHE A 121 2.66 -5.69 -11.61
C PHE A 121 3.87 -6.53 -11.17
N THR A 122 3.58 -7.75 -10.79
CA THR A 122 4.58 -8.78 -10.47
C THR A 122 4.13 -10.14 -10.95
N LYS A 123 5.01 -11.13 -10.81
CA LYS A 123 4.71 -12.52 -11.15
C LYS A 123 4.57 -13.35 -9.86
N LEU A 124 3.43 -13.97 -9.67
CA LEU A 124 3.18 -14.91 -8.59
C LEU A 124 3.78 -16.29 -8.93
N TYR A 125 4.57 -16.85 -8.04
CA TYR A 125 5.15 -18.19 -8.18
C TYR A 125 4.51 -19.19 -7.22
N PRO A 126 4.44 -20.49 -7.58
CA PRO A 126 5.03 -21.13 -8.77
C PRO A 126 4.19 -21.00 -10.05
N GLU A 127 3.01 -20.39 -10.01
CA GLU A 127 2.05 -20.34 -11.12
C GLU A 127 2.52 -19.47 -12.30
N GLU A 128 3.55 -18.68 -12.11
CA GLU A 128 4.07 -17.72 -13.07
C GLU A 128 3.03 -16.69 -13.59
N LYS A 129 2.00 -16.46 -12.79
CA LYS A 129 0.88 -15.59 -13.16
C LYS A 129 1.25 -14.13 -12.91
N VAL A 130 1.15 -13.28 -13.93
CA VAL A 130 1.29 -11.83 -13.81
C VAL A 130 0.01 -11.25 -13.22
N MET A 131 0.16 -10.42 -12.18
CA MET A 131 -0.95 -9.77 -11.48
C MET A 131 -0.49 -8.50 -10.76
N PRO A 132 -1.42 -7.65 -10.27
CA PRO A 132 -1.07 -6.52 -9.43
C PRO A 132 -0.27 -6.94 -8.20
N VAL A 133 0.69 -6.09 -7.80
CA VAL A 133 1.57 -6.37 -6.65
C VAL A 133 0.76 -6.65 -5.39
N TYR A 134 -0.28 -5.86 -5.12
CA TYR A 134 -1.13 -6.05 -3.94
C TYR A 134 -1.80 -7.45 -3.92
N ASP A 135 -2.32 -7.90 -5.06
CA ASP A 135 -2.99 -9.20 -5.15
C ASP A 135 -2.01 -10.35 -4.93
N ALA A 136 -0.79 -10.22 -5.47
CA ALA A 136 0.28 -11.20 -5.22
C ALA A 136 0.66 -11.26 -3.72
N VAL A 137 0.76 -10.11 -3.06
CA VAL A 137 1.01 -10.04 -1.60
C VAL A 137 -0.08 -10.77 -0.83
N VAL A 138 -1.35 -10.57 -1.19
CA VAL A 138 -2.49 -11.25 -0.54
C VAL A 138 -2.37 -12.77 -0.70
N GLU A 139 -2.01 -13.25 -1.90
CA GLU A 139 -1.84 -14.68 -2.14
C GLU A 139 -0.64 -15.28 -1.37
N TYR A 140 0.51 -14.61 -1.37
CA TYR A 140 1.66 -15.06 -0.59
C TYR A 140 1.39 -15.05 0.92
N LYS A 141 0.68 -14.04 1.41
CA LYS A 141 0.29 -13.97 2.82
C LYS A 141 -0.62 -15.16 3.24
N LYS A 142 -1.57 -15.55 2.38
CA LYS A 142 -2.40 -16.73 2.62
C LYS A 142 -1.57 -18.02 2.71
N ARG A 143 -0.43 -18.07 2.00
CA ARG A 143 0.50 -19.21 2.00
C ARG A 143 1.52 -19.16 3.15
N GLY A 144 1.52 -18.10 3.95
CA GLY A 144 2.53 -17.89 4.99
C GLY A 144 3.94 -17.68 4.45
N THR A 145 4.07 -17.12 3.24
CA THR A 145 5.36 -16.91 2.56
C THR A 145 5.86 -15.51 2.83
N ASP A 146 7.06 -15.39 3.38
CA ASP A 146 7.75 -14.12 3.55
C ASP A 146 8.18 -13.54 2.21
N LEU A 147 8.19 -12.22 2.12
CA LEU A 147 8.48 -11.49 0.89
C LEU A 147 9.66 -10.54 1.05
N VAL A 148 10.43 -10.39 -0.02
CA VAL A 148 11.51 -9.41 -0.10
C VAL A 148 11.37 -8.57 -1.38
N VAL A 149 11.81 -7.32 -1.30
CA VAL A 149 11.96 -6.43 -2.45
C VAL A 149 13.45 -6.21 -2.67
N ILE A 150 13.92 -6.44 -3.88
CA ILE A 150 15.31 -6.23 -4.26
C ILE A 150 15.34 -4.96 -5.11
N GLY A 151 16.02 -3.93 -4.61
CA GLY A 151 16.21 -2.64 -5.29
C GLY A 151 17.64 -2.42 -5.71
N GLY A 152 17.85 -1.66 -6.77
CA GLY A 152 19.16 -1.21 -7.22
C GLY A 152 19.70 -0.05 -6.38
N LYS A 153 20.68 0.68 -6.95
CA LYS A 153 21.27 1.85 -6.29
C LYS A 153 20.22 2.94 -6.05
N GLU A 154 20.39 3.70 -4.98
CA GLU A 154 19.54 4.83 -4.62
C GLU A 154 18.06 4.48 -4.40
N TYR A 155 17.76 3.21 -4.07
CA TYR A 155 16.42 2.81 -3.70
C TYR A 155 15.92 3.59 -2.46
N GLY A 156 14.70 4.12 -2.53
CA GLY A 156 14.08 4.86 -1.43
C GLY A 156 14.58 6.29 -1.22
N THR A 157 15.39 6.83 -2.16
CA THR A 157 15.78 8.25 -2.13
C THR A 157 14.60 9.16 -2.49
N GLY A 158 14.69 10.43 -2.16
CA GLY A 158 13.68 11.45 -2.50
C GLY A 158 12.95 12.01 -1.27
N SER A 159 11.72 12.46 -1.46
CA SER A 159 10.93 13.08 -0.41
C SER A 159 10.64 12.12 0.75
N SER A 160 10.57 12.64 1.98
CA SER A 160 10.09 11.88 3.13
C SER A 160 8.63 11.50 2.91
N ARG A 161 8.39 10.24 2.60
CA ARG A 161 7.07 9.65 2.45
C ARG A 161 6.85 8.65 3.56
N ASP A 162 6.01 8.99 4.51
CA ASP A 162 5.63 8.11 5.62
C ASP A 162 5.22 6.71 5.11
N TRP A 163 4.40 6.69 4.07
CA TRP A 163 3.93 5.43 3.51
C TRP A 163 5.01 4.58 2.83
N ALA A 164 6.06 5.19 2.32
CA ALA A 164 7.17 4.43 1.73
C ALA A 164 8.00 3.64 2.76
N ALA A 165 7.91 4.03 4.04
CA ALA A 165 8.54 3.30 5.14
C ALA A 165 7.67 2.15 5.68
N LYS A 166 6.37 2.21 5.48
CA LYS A 166 5.39 1.21 5.92
C LYS A 166 5.21 0.09 4.91
#